data_133d69f0b651288e41c55fc11fef3c97
#
_entry.id   133d69f0b651288e41c55fc11fef3c97
#
_cell.length_a   1.000
_cell.length_b   1.000
_cell.length_c   1.000
_cell.angle_alpha   90.00
_cell.angle_beta   90.00
_cell.angle_gamma   90.00
#
_symmetry.space_group_name_H-M   'P 1'
#
loop_
_entity.id
_entity.type
_entity.pdbx_description
1 polymer ?
#
loop_
_entity_poly.entity_id
_entity_poly.type
_entity_poly.pdbx_seq_one_letter_code
_entity_poly.pdbx_strand_id
1 'polypeptide(L)'
;MKRHTIYSILLLPLLVLSLVSCDKLIYDRGECPTILVFTPYTQTPCMSDSAYIGKAGYMDIVISVPSSGEIIAYKHLEPADLTAASRIEIPVPNECGETYRYTIWVGATPQHYTMSDLAPAAGNKHPDCRLALRLNEQDRHEGLLPEPLYFATDTIECPMPPGGSTIRVPIAPNLTRYSNDFDISLTELPSKIIYPLHIEIEDNNAAYDFMGQLTNPTKHVIYQAPLPNEGTTRSTRLSTLRLDDPKTKPQLSLVRSDTGAKIFTYDLKKLLAKKHDYRPECQFEYKVEIRLKSLPDNTHYGVEILIDGWTVHSYEIVL
;
A
#
# COMPACT_ATOMS: atom_id res chain seq x y z
N MET A 1 -39.91 -74.85 15.65
CA MET A 1 -38.79 -74.29 14.85
C MET A 1 -39.20 -73.17 13.82
N LYS A 2 -40.15 -72.28 14.09
CA LYS A 2 -40.52 -71.21 13.12
C LYS A 2 -40.39 -69.76 13.64
N ARG A 3 -40.02 -69.54 14.90
CA ARG A 3 -39.89 -68.18 15.46
C ARG A 3 -38.48 -67.56 15.35
N HIS A 4 -37.41 -68.36 15.26
CA HIS A 4 -36.07 -67.84 15.17
C HIS A 4 -35.70 -67.33 13.78
N THR A 5 -36.30 -67.84 12.70
CA THR A 5 -36.00 -67.43 11.31
C THR A 5 -36.54 -66.04 10.97
N ILE A 6 -37.61 -65.60 11.60
CA ILE A 6 -38.18 -64.27 11.33
C ILE A 6 -37.33 -63.14 11.94
N TYR A 7 -36.74 -63.37 13.11
CA TYR A 7 -35.85 -62.38 13.74
C TYR A 7 -34.54 -62.18 12.99
N SER A 8 -34.00 -63.25 12.39
CA SER A 8 -32.76 -63.17 11.56
C SER A 8 -32.97 -62.39 10.26
N ILE A 9 -34.16 -62.48 9.65
CA ILE A 9 -34.49 -61.77 8.39
C ILE A 9 -34.74 -60.29 8.64
N LEU A 10 -35.25 -59.90 9.84
CA LEU A 10 -35.50 -58.52 10.18
C LEU A 10 -34.22 -57.78 10.68
N LEU A 11 -33.27 -58.52 11.27
CA LEU A 11 -32.01 -57.93 11.76
C LEU A 11 -31.03 -57.62 10.61
N LEU A 12 -31.08 -58.41 9.52
CA LEU A 12 -30.19 -58.21 8.38
C LEU A 12 -30.35 -56.87 7.64
N PRO A 13 -31.60 -56.43 7.31
CA PRO A 13 -31.83 -55.10 6.70
C PRO A 13 -31.52 -53.95 7.66
N LEU A 14 -31.69 -54.11 8.98
CA LEU A 14 -31.36 -53.12 9.97
C LEU A 14 -29.84 -52.92 10.08
N LEU A 15 -29.06 -54.00 9.96
CA LEU A 15 -27.59 -53.96 9.96
C LEU A 15 -27.04 -53.34 8.67
N VAL A 16 -27.67 -53.60 7.53
CA VAL A 16 -27.29 -53.00 6.24
C VAL A 16 -27.64 -51.52 6.18
N LEU A 17 -28.77 -51.12 6.75
CA LEU A 17 -29.15 -49.70 6.87
C LEU A 17 -28.20 -48.93 7.79
N SER A 18 -27.63 -49.52 8.84
CA SER A 18 -26.65 -48.86 9.71
C SER A 18 -25.28 -48.72 9.03
N LEU A 19 -24.91 -49.63 8.12
CA LEU A 19 -23.66 -49.54 7.34
C LEU A 19 -23.73 -48.50 6.21
N VAL A 20 -24.91 -48.30 5.62
CA VAL A 20 -25.11 -47.27 4.58
C VAL A 20 -25.29 -45.89 5.19
N SER A 21 -25.75 -45.81 6.45
CA SER A 21 -25.89 -44.50 7.15
C SER A 21 -24.57 -43.94 7.64
N CYS A 22 -23.54 -44.78 7.86
CA CYS A 22 -22.22 -44.29 8.27
C CYS A 22 -21.41 -43.64 7.15
N ASP A 23 -21.61 -44.08 5.88
CA ASP A 23 -20.85 -43.50 4.77
C ASP A 23 -21.31 -42.09 4.37
N LYS A 24 -22.57 -41.71 4.67
CA LYS A 24 -23.09 -40.38 4.40
C LYS A 24 -22.81 -39.37 5.53
N LEU A 25 -22.42 -39.85 6.71
CA LEU A 25 -22.02 -39.00 7.85
C LEU A 25 -20.52 -38.73 7.91
N ILE A 26 -19.74 -39.39 7.07
CA ILE A 26 -18.30 -39.20 6.98
C ILE A 26 -18.02 -38.64 5.57
N TYR A 27 -17.74 -37.34 5.53
CA TYR A 27 -17.15 -36.66 4.37
C TYR A 27 -18.10 -36.17 3.26
N ASP A 28 -18.95 -35.24 3.57
CA ASP A 28 -19.05 -34.05 2.70
C ASP A 28 -17.80 -33.17 3.00
N ARG A 29 -16.65 -33.57 2.47
CA ARG A 29 -15.38 -32.87 2.63
C ARG A 29 -15.37 -31.47 1.99
N GLY A 30 -16.47 -31.08 1.32
CA GLY A 30 -16.61 -29.84 0.58
C GLY A 30 -17.15 -28.64 1.35
N GLU A 31 -17.63 -28.79 2.58
CA GLU A 31 -18.41 -27.74 3.23
C GLU A 31 -17.83 -27.15 4.54
N CYS A 32 -16.57 -27.43 4.90
CA CYS A 32 -15.98 -26.82 6.07
C CYS A 32 -15.15 -25.61 5.67
N PRO A 33 -15.71 -24.38 5.63
CA PRO A 33 -14.95 -23.22 5.22
C PRO A 33 -13.83 -22.96 6.21
N THR A 34 -12.62 -22.72 5.71
CA THR A 34 -11.58 -22.09 6.49
C THR A 34 -11.88 -20.59 6.55
N ILE A 35 -11.85 -20.03 7.75
CA ILE A 35 -12.03 -18.59 7.95
C ILE A 35 -10.66 -17.99 8.25
N LEU A 36 -10.16 -17.15 7.37
CA LEU A 36 -8.97 -16.34 7.59
C LEU A 36 -9.36 -15.15 8.46
N VAL A 37 -8.66 -14.95 9.58
CA VAL A 37 -8.96 -13.90 10.56
C VAL A 37 -7.81 -12.90 10.60
N PHE A 38 -7.97 -11.77 9.92
CA PHE A 38 -6.95 -10.74 9.80
C PHE A 38 -7.01 -9.74 10.96
N THR A 39 -5.84 -9.44 11.52
CA THR A 39 -5.60 -8.37 12.48
C THR A 39 -4.39 -7.54 12.02
N PRO A 40 -4.56 -6.68 10.98
CA PRO A 40 -3.45 -5.94 10.40
C PRO A 40 -2.88 -4.91 11.38
N TYR A 41 -1.57 -4.74 11.36
CA TYR A 41 -0.85 -3.75 12.17
C TYR A 41 0.28 -3.13 11.33
N THR A 42 0.90 -2.06 11.84
CA THR A 42 2.15 -1.53 11.32
C THR A 42 3.20 -1.48 12.41
N GLN A 43 4.38 -1.96 12.08
CA GLN A 43 5.56 -1.85 12.92
C GLN A 43 6.79 -1.74 12.04
N THR A 44 7.51 -0.64 12.18
CA THR A 44 8.82 -0.46 11.53
C THR A 44 9.92 -0.93 12.46
N PRO A 45 11.15 -1.19 11.97
CA PRO A 45 12.30 -1.52 12.82
C PRO A 45 12.65 -0.46 13.87
N CYS A 46 12.10 0.75 13.73
CA CYS A 46 12.35 1.88 14.63
C CYS A 46 11.23 2.11 15.65
N MET A 47 10.17 1.32 15.61
CA MET A 47 9.06 1.39 16.57
C MET A 47 9.24 0.32 17.65
N SER A 48 9.06 0.69 18.93
CA SER A 48 9.04 -0.26 20.04
C SER A 48 7.80 -1.15 20.01
N ASP A 49 6.67 -0.59 19.63
CA ASP A 49 5.37 -1.23 19.67
C ASP A 49 4.68 -1.21 18.30
N SER A 50 3.84 -2.21 18.06
CA SER A 50 2.98 -2.22 16.87
C SER A 50 1.82 -1.24 17.03
N ALA A 51 1.44 -0.58 15.93
CA ALA A 51 0.27 0.28 15.88
C ALA A 51 -0.84 -0.41 15.06
N TYR A 52 -2.07 -0.39 15.59
CA TYR A 52 -3.23 -0.86 14.85
C TYR A 52 -3.68 0.16 13.81
N ILE A 53 -3.97 -0.29 12.59
CA ILE A 53 -4.38 0.56 11.45
C ILE A 53 -5.92 0.69 11.34
N GLY A 54 -6.65 0.55 12.41
CA GLY A 54 -8.12 0.61 12.43
C GLY A 54 -8.76 1.99 12.19
N LYS A 55 -7.94 3.01 11.90
CA LYS A 55 -8.41 4.35 11.49
C LYS A 55 -7.99 4.70 10.07
N ALA A 56 -7.31 3.78 9.39
CA ALA A 56 -7.00 3.96 7.98
C ALA A 56 -8.30 3.88 7.16
N GLY A 57 -8.36 4.64 6.09
CA GLY A 57 -9.55 4.75 5.26
C GLY A 57 -10.00 3.43 4.63
N TYR A 58 -9.83 3.29 3.34
CA TYR A 58 -10.21 2.06 2.62
C TYR A 58 -9.21 0.93 2.84
N MET A 59 -9.70 -0.31 2.93
CA MET A 59 -8.85 -1.50 2.97
C MET A 59 -9.37 -2.55 1.99
N ASP A 60 -8.48 -3.02 1.13
CA ASP A 60 -8.74 -4.06 0.15
C ASP A 60 -7.91 -5.30 0.48
N ILE A 61 -8.57 -6.44 0.69
CA ILE A 61 -7.94 -7.72 0.98
C ILE A 61 -8.27 -8.70 -0.12
N VAL A 62 -7.25 -9.24 -0.77
CA VAL A 62 -7.37 -10.24 -1.83
C VAL A 62 -6.75 -11.54 -1.37
N ILE A 63 -7.44 -12.64 -1.61
CA ILE A 63 -6.92 -13.99 -1.39
C ILE A 63 -6.82 -14.68 -2.75
N SER A 64 -5.68 -15.27 -3.03
CA SER A 64 -5.41 -15.97 -4.29
C SER A 64 -4.67 -17.27 -4.07
N VAL A 65 -4.77 -18.16 -5.07
CA VAL A 65 -4.00 -19.40 -5.14
C VAL A 65 -2.62 -19.09 -5.75
N PRO A 66 -1.50 -19.27 -5.04
CA PRO A 66 -0.18 -18.86 -5.52
C PRO A 66 0.23 -19.53 -6.84
N SER A 67 -0.15 -20.79 -7.06
CA SER A 67 0.24 -21.57 -8.24
C SER A 67 -0.47 -21.15 -9.53
N SER A 68 -1.75 -20.76 -9.45
CA SER A 68 -2.56 -20.35 -10.60
C SER A 68 -2.71 -18.84 -10.73
N GLY A 69 -2.50 -18.10 -9.63
CA GLY A 69 -2.81 -16.68 -9.51
C GLY A 69 -4.31 -16.38 -9.42
N GLU A 70 -5.17 -17.41 -9.37
CA GLU A 70 -6.61 -17.25 -9.29
C GLU A 70 -7.02 -16.53 -8.01
N ILE A 71 -7.87 -15.51 -8.13
CA ILE A 71 -8.44 -14.79 -6.99
C ILE A 71 -9.67 -15.57 -6.53
N ILE A 72 -9.63 -16.07 -5.29
CA ILE A 72 -10.70 -16.90 -4.69
C ILE A 72 -11.58 -16.13 -3.72
N ALA A 73 -11.07 -15.04 -3.14
CA ALA A 73 -11.83 -14.15 -2.29
C ALA A 73 -11.31 -12.72 -2.37
N TYR A 74 -12.24 -11.77 -2.26
CA TYR A 74 -11.96 -10.35 -2.19
C TYR A 74 -12.86 -9.71 -1.15
N LYS A 75 -12.30 -8.82 -0.34
CA LYS A 75 -13.05 -8.03 0.63
C LYS A 75 -12.59 -6.59 0.58
N HIS A 76 -13.54 -5.71 0.28
CA HIS A 76 -13.42 -4.26 0.40
C HIS A 76 -14.03 -3.81 1.70
N LEU A 77 -13.35 -2.93 2.42
CA LEU A 77 -13.80 -2.33 3.67
C LEU A 77 -13.69 -0.81 3.54
N GLU A 78 -14.79 -0.14 3.85
CA GLU A 78 -14.83 1.32 3.95
C GLU A 78 -14.42 1.80 5.35
N PRO A 79 -14.10 3.09 5.53
CA PRO A 79 -13.69 3.63 6.83
C PRO A 79 -14.68 3.33 7.97
N ALA A 80 -15.99 3.28 7.66
CA ALA A 80 -17.04 2.96 8.62
C ALA A 80 -16.93 1.51 9.14
N ASP A 81 -16.53 0.58 8.28
CA ASP A 81 -16.39 -0.83 8.63
C ASP A 81 -15.15 -1.08 9.52
N LEU A 82 -14.12 -0.26 9.32
CA LEU A 82 -12.84 -0.40 10.04
C LEU A 82 -12.89 0.12 11.47
N THR A 83 -13.82 1.02 11.80
CA THR A 83 -13.94 1.60 13.15
C THR A 83 -14.42 0.59 14.20
N ALA A 84 -15.11 -0.48 13.79
CA ALA A 84 -15.69 -1.49 14.67
C ALA A 84 -14.92 -2.82 14.69
N ALA A 85 -14.04 -3.08 13.73
CA ALA A 85 -13.48 -4.39 13.49
C ALA A 85 -12.01 -4.49 13.89
N SER A 86 -11.75 -4.98 15.10
CA SER A 86 -10.44 -5.52 15.45
C SER A 86 -10.10 -6.81 14.67
N ARG A 87 -11.07 -7.45 14.02
CA ARG A 87 -10.93 -8.72 13.29
C ARG A 87 -11.70 -8.70 11.99
N ILE A 88 -11.03 -9.01 10.89
CA ILE A 88 -11.61 -9.10 9.57
C ILE A 88 -11.65 -10.56 9.18
N GLU A 89 -12.86 -11.13 9.04
CA GLU A 89 -13.07 -12.53 8.69
C GLU A 89 -13.34 -12.65 7.19
N ILE A 90 -12.61 -13.57 6.55
CA ILE A 90 -12.77 -13.91 5.13
C ILE A 90 -12.87 -15.44 5.01
N PRO A 91 -14.05 -15.97 4.64
CA PRO A 91 -14.19 -17.38 4.33
C PRO A 91 -13.49 -17.69 3.01
N VAL A 92 -12.73 -18.79 2.97
CA VAL A 92 -12.11 -19.30 1.76
C VAL A 92 -12.55 -20.75 1.54
N PRO A 93 -12.72 -21.21 0.27
CA PRO A 93 -12.97 -22.60 -0.02
C PRO A 93 -11.82 -23.43 0.54
N ASN A 94 -12.14 -24.53 1.20
CA ASN A 94 -11.15 -25.38 1.82
C ASN A 94 -10.92 -26.64 0.97
N GLU A 95 -9.91 -26.60 0.13
CA GLU A 95 -9.28 -27.82 -0.34
C GLU A 95 -8.11 -28.10 0.63
N CYS A 96 -8.25 -29.17 1.44
CA CYS A 96 -7.41 -29.43 2.59
C CYS A 96 -5.90 -29.34 2.29
N GLY A 97 -5.17 -28.52 3.06
CA GLY A 97 -3.72 -28.37 2.96
C GLY A 97 -3.26 -27.40 1.88
N GLU A 98 -4.13 -26.56 1.34
CA GLU A 98 -3.74 -25.55 0.36
C GLU A 98 -3.00 -24.38 0.98
N THR A 99 -2.11 -23.82 0.17
CA THR A 99 -1.42 -22.57 0.45
C THR A 99 -2.16 -21.46 -0.28
N TYR A 100 -2.53 -20.42 0.43
CA TYR A 100 -3.11 -19.21 -0.13
C TYR A 100 -2.13 -18.05 -0.02
N ARG A 101 -2.28 -17.06 -0.91
CA ARG A 101 -1.61 -15.77 -0.79
C ARG A 101 -2.64 -14.71 -0.44
N TYR A 102 -2.32 -13.87 0.53
CA TYR A 102 -3.06 -12.64 0.75
C TYR A 102 -2.28 -11.44 0.23
N THR A 103 -3.01 -10.44 -0.20
CA THR A 103 -2.50 -9.09 -0.46
C THR A 103 -3.45 -8.08 0.14
N ILE A 104 -2.89 -7.11 0.85
CA ILE A 104 -3.65 -6.06 1.52
C ILE A 104 -3.13 -4.71 1.03
N TRP A 105 -4.05 -3.86 0.56
CA TRP A 105 -3.83 -2.44 0.34
C TRP A 105 -4.70 -1.64 1.32
N VAL A 106 -4.13 -0.62 1.97
CA VAL A 106 -4.83 0.27 2.88
C VAL A 106 -4.56 1.71 2.49
N GLY A 107 -5.59 2.56 2.52
CA GLY A 107 -5.51 3.97 2.13
C GLY A 107 -5.67 4.21 0.61
N ALA A 108 -5.97 3.18 -0.17
CA ALA A 108 -6.17 3.30 -1.62
C ALA A 108 -7.54 3.90 -1.96
N THR A 109 -7.75 5.18 -1.66
CA THR A 109 -9.03 5.87 -1.90
C THR A 109 -9.37 5.95 -3.39
N PRO A 110 -10.62 5.66 -3.82
CA PRO A 110 -10.99 5.65 -5.23
C PRO A 110 -10.82 6.99 -5.95
N GLN A 111 -10.76 8.11 -5.22
CA GLN A 111 -10.51 9.44 -5.78
C GLN A 111 -9.07 9.60 -6.27
N HIS A 112 -8.12 8.96 -5.59
CA HIS A 112 -6.69 9.10 -5.87
C HIS A 112 -6.08 7.89 -6.56
N TYR A 113 -6.76 6.73 -6.53
CA TYR A 113 -6.24 5.50 -7.09
C TYR A 113 -7.22 4.83 -8.05
N THR A 114 -6.66 4.08 -8.99
CA THR A 114 -7.37 3.07 -9.77
C THR A 114 -6.86 1.70 -9.35
N MET A 115 -7.76 0.74 -9.26
CA MET A 115 -7.44 -0.64 -8.95
C MET A 115 -8.06 -1.57 -10.00
N SER A 116 -7.38 -2.67 -10.31
CA SER A 116 -7.97 -3.75 -11.13
C SER A 116 -9.25 -4.27 -10.50
N ASP A 117 -10.15 -4.82 -11.30
CA ASP A 117 -11.31 -5.53 -10.77
C ASP A 117 -10.84 -6.80 -10.04
N LEU A 118 -11.12 -6.88 -8.75
CA LEU A 118 -10.64 -7.93 -7.84
C LEU A 118 -11.72 -8.97 -7.53
N ALA A 119 -12.93 -8.82 -8.11
CA ALA A 119 -13.98 -9.80 -7.93
C ALA A 119 -13.53 -11.17 -8.51
N PRO A 120 -13.70 -12.29 -7.77
CA PRO A 120 -13.34 -13.61 -8.28
C PRO A 120 -13.98 -13.93 -9.64
N ALA A 121 -15.22 -13.47 -9.85
CA ALA A 121 -15.95 -13.64 -11.11
C ALA A 121 -15.35 -12.86 -12.30
N ALA A 122 -14.49 -11.86 -12.08
CA ALA A 122 -13.85 -11.09 -13.13
C ALA A 122 -12.78 -11.89 -13.90
N GLY A 123 -12.32 -13.00 -13.34
CA GLY A 123 -11.31 -13.89 -13.97
C GLY A 123 -9.90 -13.30 -14.04
N ASN A 124 -9.66 -12.14 -13.38
CA ASN A 124 -8.33 -11.55 -13.28
C ASN A 124 -7.43 -12.40 -12.40
N LYS A 125 -6.16 -12.49 -12.78
CA LYS A 125 -5.16 -13.18 -11.98
C LYS A 125 -4.42 -12.20 -11.10
N HIS A 126 -4.14 -12.60 -9.87
CA HIS A 126 -3.43 -11.79 -8.87
C HIS A 126 -2.14 -11.12 -9.40
N PRO A 127 -1.23 -11.80 -10.14
CA PRO A 127 -0.02 -11.16 -10.66
C PRO A 127 -0.28 -10.06 -11.70
N ASP A 128 -1.45 -10.09 -12.36
CA ASP A 128 -1.82 -9.12 -13.39
C ASP A 128 -2.57 -7.91 -12.82
N CYS A 129 -2.99 -7.99 -11.56
CA CYS A 129 -3.69 -6.90 -10.88
C CYS A 129 -2.74 -5.73 -10.58
N ARG A 130 -3.30 -4.52 -10.64
CA ARG A 130 -2.57 -3.26 -10.49
C ARG A 130 -3.30 -2.32 -9.55
N LEU A 131 -2.50 -1.62 -8.74
CA LEU A 131 -2.89 -0.37 -8.09
C LEU A 131 -2.11 0.76 -8.74
N ALA A 132 -2.80 1.79 -9.21
CA ALA A 132 -2.16 2.93 -9.86
C ALA A 132 -2.72 4.25 -9.33
N LEU A 133 -1.85 5.23 -9.16
CA LEU A 133 -2.22 6.60 -8.83
C LEU A 133 -3.02 7.21 -10.00
N ARG A 134 -4.09 7.93 -9.68
CA ARG A 134 -4.82 8.72 -10.67
C ARG A 134 -4.04 9.98 -10.97
N LEU A 135 -3.74 10.17 -12.24
CA LEU A 135 -3.00 11.31 -12.74
C LEU A 135 -3.93 12.14 -13.65
N ASN A 136 -3.66 13.42 -13.73
CA ASN A 136 -4.31 14.27 -14.73
C ASN A 136 -3.75 13.99 -16.16
N GLU A 137 -4.22 14.72 -17.16
CA GLU A 137 -3.81 14.55 -18.56
C GLU A 137 -2.32 14.83 -18.81
N GLN A 138 -1.64 15.51 -17.90
CA GLN A 138 -0.21 15.82 -17.97
C GLN A 138 0.65 14.87 -17.12
N ASP A 139 0.12 13.70 -16.72
CA ASP A 139 0.75 12.75 -15.82
C ASP A 139 1.15 13.34 -14.46
N ARG A 140 0.33 14.28 -13.93
CA ARG A 140 0.57 14.97 -12.66
C ARG A 140 -0.39 14.53 -11.57
N HIS A 141 0.13 14.49 -10.35
CA HIS A 141 -0.64 14.38 -9.11
C HIS A 141 -0.42 15.65 -8.27
N GLU A 142 -1.50 16.22 -7.72
CA GLU A 142 -1.45 17.50 -7.00
C GLU A 142 -1.69 17.33 -5.51
N GLY A 143 -0.79 17.89 -4.71
CA GLY A 143 -0.92 18.03 -3.28
C GLY A 143 -0.71 16.76 -2.48
N LEU A 144 -1.45 16.65 -1.37
CA LEU A 144 -1.37 15.54 -0.44
C LEU A 144 -2.29 14.39 -0.84
N LEU A 145 -1.83 13.18 -0.64
CA LEU A 145 -2.72 12.03 -0.52
C LEU A 145 -3.53 12.19 0.79
N PRO A 146 -4.83 11.89 0.78
CA PRO A 146 -5.67 12.08 1.98
C PRO A 146 -5.24 11.17 3.13
N GLU A 147 -4.67 10.03 2.80
CA GLU A 147 -4.23 9.01 3.74
C GLU A 147 -2.95 8.35 3.26
N PRO A 148 -2.09 7.90 4.21
CA PRO A 148 -0.94 7.09 3.86
C PRO A 148 -1.37 5.78 3.20
N LEU A 149 -0.67 5.40 2.13
CA LEU A 149 -0.83 4.10 1.48
C LEU A 149 0.00 3.05 2.20
N TYR A 150 -0.62 1.90 2.53
CA TYR A 150 0.08 0.75 3.12
C TYR A 150 -0.14 -0.52 2.32
N PHE A 151 0.80 -1.44 2.44
CA PHE A 151 0.80 -2.70 1.71
C PHE A 151 1.34 -3.85 2.55
N ALA A 152 0.76 -5.03 2.38
CA ALA A 152 1.34 -6.30 2.81
C ALA A 152 0.93 -7.43 1.86
N THR A 153 1.81 -8.41 1.68
CA THR A 153 1.52 -9.66 0.99
C THR A 153 2.35 -10.78 1.59
N ASP A 154 1.76 -11.95 1.75
CA ASP A 154 2.45 -13.15 2.18
C ASP A 154 1.63 -14.40 1.83
N THR A 155 2.17 -15.57 2.12
CA THR A 155 1.51 -16.86 1.93
C THR A 155 1.06 -17.44 3.27
N ILE A 156 -0.08 -18.15 3.24
CA ILE A 156 -0.68 -18.80 4.39
C ILE A 156 -0.86 -20.28 4.07
N GLU A 157 -0.32 -21.14 4.92
CA GLU A 157 -0.65 -22.54 4.90
C GLU A 157 -1.90 -22.80 5.76
N CYS A 158 -2.95 -23.30 5.14
CA CYS A 158 -4.18 -23.68 5.85
C CYS A 158 -4.04 -25.10 6.38
N PRO A 159 -4.11 -25.30 7.70
CA PRO A 159 -4.05 -26.65 8.26
C PRO A 159 -5.27 -27.47 7.86
N MET A 160 -5.10 -28.78 7.76
CA MET A 160 -6.20 -29.71 7.50
C MET A 160 -7.13 -29.75 8.74
N PRO A 161 -8.45 -29.50 8.57
CA PRO A 161 -9.37 -29.57 9.70
C PRO A 161 -9.54 -31.01 10.19
N PRO A 162 -9.45 -31.24 11.49
CA PRO A 162 -9.85 -32.53 12.03
C PRO A 162 -11.36 -32.69 11.95
N GLY A 163 -11.83 -33.70 11.20
CA GLY A 163 -13.23 -34.16 11.29
C GLY A 163 -14.32 -33.22 10.80
N GLY A 164 -14.05 -32.37 9.79
CA GLY A 164 -15.10 -31.56 9.17
C GLY A 164 -15.55 -30.31 9.95
N SER A 165 -14.71 -29.78 10.84
CA SER A 165 -14.98 -28.55 11.60
C SER A 165 -14.45 -27.31 10.87
N THR A 166 -15.17 -26.18 10.99
CA THR A 166 -14.70 -24.87 10.55
C THR A 166 -13.42 -24.49 11.29
N ILE A 167 -12.36 -24.14 10.58
CA ILE A 167 -11.11 -23.66 11.14
C ILE A 167 -11.03 -22.14 11.02
N ARG A 168 -10.53 -21.49 12.08
CA ARG A 168 -10.17 -20.08 12.08
C ARG A 168 -8.65 -19.95 12.12
N VAL A 169 -8.09 -19.38 11.06
CA VAL A 169 -6.64 -19.17 10.93
C VAL A 169 -6.34 -17.70 11.25
N PRO A 170 -5.69 -17.39 12.38
CA PRO A 170 -5.30 -16.03 12.72
C PRO A 170 -4.13 -15.56 11.86
N ILE A 171 -4.23 -14.34 11.33
CA ILE A 171 -3.23 -13.72 10.48
C ILE A 171 -2.99 -12.29 10.97
N ALA A 172 -1.75 -11.97 11.30
CA ALA A 172 -1.36 -10.64 11.76
C ALA A 172 -0.36 -10.02 10.74
N PRO A 173 -0.84 -9.45 9.62
CA PRO A 173 0.03 -8.87 8.61
C PRO A 173 0.63 -7.55 9.10
N ASN A 174 1.96 -7.44 9.00
CA ASN A 174 2.66 -6.18 9.20
C ASN A 174 2.62 -5.36 7.92
N LEU A 175 1.90 -4.25 7.95
CA LEU A 175 1.72 -3.36 6.82
C LEU A 175 2.88 -2.37 6.70
N THR A 176 3.55 -2.37 5.56
CA THR A 176 4.60 -1.41 5.22
C THR A 176 3.98 -0.19 4.56
N ARG A 177 4.43 1.01 4.92
CA ARG A 177 3.98 2.25 4.29
C ARG A 177 4.57 2.40 2.89
N TYR A 178 3.71 2.72 1.91
CA TYR A 178 4.02 2.85 0.48
C TYR A 178 3.87 4.28 -0.04
N SER A 179 3.74 5.25 0.86
CA SER A 179 3.72 6.68 0.54
C SER A 179 4.66 7.47 1.44
N ASN A 180 5.10 8.63 0.98
CA ASN A 180 5.90 9.58 1.75
C ASN A 180 5.23 10.94 1.72
N ASP A 181 5.34 11.70 2.81
CA ASP A 181 4.84 13.06 2.93
C ASP A 181 6.00 14.03 3.08
N PHE A 182 5.91 15.15 2.36
CA PHE A 182 6.88 16.24 2.39
C PHE A 182 6.21 17.53 2.84
N ASP A 183 6.72 18.12 3.92
CA ASP A 183 6.42 19.47 4.34
C ASP A 183 7.57 20.36 3.87
N ILE A 184 7.33 21.15 2.82
CA ILE A 184 8.38 21.89 2.12
C ILE A 184 8.21 23.38 2.36
N SER A 185 9.27 24.01 2.85
CA SER A 185 9.34 25.46 3.05
C SER A 185 10.43 26.05 2.18
N LEU A 186 10.10 27.16 1.52
CA LEU A 186 11.03 28.02 0.80
C LEU A 186 11.26 29.28 1.63
N THR A 187 12.50 29.48 2.09
CA THR A 187 12.87 30.56 3.01
C THR A 187 13.98 31.45 2.42
N GLU A 188 14.21 32.59 3.04
CA GLU A 188 15.21 33.59 2.59
C GLU A 188 15.00 34.00 1.12
N LEU A 189 13.74 34.02 0.68
CA LEU A 189 13.39 34.30 -0.72
C LEU A 189 13.74 35.77 -1.06
N PRO A 190 14.59 35.99 -2.06
CA PRO A 190 14.93 37.36 -2.51
C PRO A 190 13.69 38.13 -2.97
N SER A 191 13.58 39.39 -2.62
CA SER A 191 12.43 40.27 -2.96
C SER A 191 12.20 40.42 -4.48
N LYS A 192 13.20 40.10 -5.29
CA LYS A 192 13.09 40.09 -6.77
C LYS A 192 12.27 38.92 -7.31
N ILE A 193 12.07 37.84 -6.52
CA ILE A 193 11.30 36.70 -6.92
C ILE A 193 9.81 36.93 -6.65
N ILE A 194 9.18 37.59 -7.62
CA ILE A 194 7.77 38.01 -7.58
C ILE A 194 6.85 37.08 -8.41
N TYR A 195 7.42 36.14 -9.13
CA TYR A 195 6.68 35.19 -9.95
C TYR A 195 6.17 34.01 -9.14
N PRO A 196 5.08 33.35 -9.61
CA PRO A 196 4.54 32.17 -8.94
C PRO A 196 5.50 30.97 -9.07
N LEU A 197 5.60 30.23 -7.98
CA LEU A 197 6.45 29.06 -7.86
C LEU A 197 5.65 27.83 -7.45
N HIS A 198 6.13 26.65 -7.83
CA HIS A 198 5.67 25.39 -7.29
C HIS A 198 6.83 24.40 -7.12
N ILE A 199 6.61 23.41 -6.28
CA ILE A 199 7.51 22.28 -6.10
C ILE A 199 7.06 21.14 -7.00
N GLU A 200 8.02 20.47 -7.62
CA GLU A 200 7.81 19.20 -8.33
C GLU A 200 8.74 18.13 -7.76
N ILE A 201 8.19 16.92 -7.59
CA ILE A 201 8.97 15.68 -7.45
C ILE A 201 8.59 14.81 -8.65
N GLU A 202 9.52 14.64 -9.59
CA GLU A 202 9.34 13.78 -10.76
C GLU A 202 9.93 12.39 -10.45
N ASP A 203 9.16 11.33 -10.69
CA ASP A 203 9.58 9.95 -10.46
C ASP A 203 8.91 9.00 -11.48
N ASN A 204 9.08 7.69 -11.29
CA ASN A 204 8.51 6.63 -12.11
C ASN A 204 7.73 5.57 -11.29
N ASN A 205 7.17 5.98 -10.15
CA ASN A 205 6.56 5.09 -9.15
C ASN A 205 5.02 5.15 -9.11
N ALA A 206 4.36 5.50 -10.22
CA ALA A 206 2.90 5.73 -10.24
C ALA A 206 2.04 4.47 -10.06
N ALA A 207 2.57 3.27 -10.21
CA ALA A 207 1.78 2.04 -10.17
C ALA A 207 2.56 0.83 -9.65
N TYR A 208 1.85 -0.02 -8.91
CA TYR A 208 2.34 -1.27 -8.32
C TYR A 208 1.48 -2.45 -8.73
N ASP A 209 2.08 -3.63 -8.82
CA ASP A 209 1.35 -4.88 -8.88
C ASP A 209 0.95 -5.36 -7.47
N PHE A 210 0.22 -6.46 -7.43
CA PHE A 210 -0.24 -7.04 -6.16
C PHE A 210 0.84 -7.86 -5.43
N MET A 211 2.07 -7.86 -5.96
CA MET A 211 3.28 -8.28 -5.24
C MET A 211 4.05 -7.08 -4.64
N GLY A 212 3.51 -5.86 -4.78
CA GLY A 212 4.13 -4.62 -4.31
C GLY A 212 5.31 -4.15 -5.16
N GLN A 213 5.43 -4.62 -6.41
CA GLN A 213 6.51 -4.22 -7.31
C GLN A 213 6.05 -3.14 -8.29
N LEU A 214 6.95 -2.27 -8.71
CA LEU A 214 6.69 -1.28 -9.73
C LEU A 214 6.34 -1.95 -11.07
N THR A 215 5.19 -1.58 -11.66
CA THR A 215 4.67 -2.23 -12.86
C THR A 215 5.13 -1.58 -14.16
N ASN A 216 5.37 -0.28 -14.15
CA ASN A 216 5.80 0.46 -15.35
C ASN A 216 6.86 1.50 -14.97
N PRO A 217 8.12 1.08 -14.75
CA PRO A 217 9.17 1.98 -14.31
C PRO A 217 9.61 2.99 -15.37
N THR A 218 9.04 2.95 -16.57
CA THR A 218 9.29 3.95 -17.65
C THR A 218 8.24 5.05 -17.69
N LYS A 219 7.11 4.88 -17.02
CA LYS A 219 6.08 5.90 -16.96
C LYS A 219 6.44 6.94 -15.90
N HIS A 220 6.65 8.19 -16.34
CA HIS A 220 6.89 9.30 -15.42
C HIS A 220 5.62 9.72 -14.71
N VAL A 221 5.78 10.21 -13.50
CA VAL A 221 4.76 10.90 -12.70
C VAL A 221 5.38 12.16 -12.10
N ILE A 222 4.63 13.25 -12.11
CA ILE A 222 5.03 14.50 -11.48
C ILE A 222 4.09 14.74 -10.29
N TYR A 223 4.65 14.69 -9.10
CA TYR A 223 3.98 15.14 -7.88
C TYR A 223 4.25 16.63 -7.73
N GLN A 224 3.21 17.45 -7.69
CA GLN A 224 3.38 18.90 -7.63
C GLN A 224 2.55 19.54 -6.53
N ALA A 225 3.05 20.64 -5.99
CA ALA A 225 2.30 21.48 -5.06
C ALA A 225 2.65 22.96 -5.25
N PRO A 226 1.66 23.86 -5.39
CA PRO A 226 1.90 25.28 -5.54
C PRO A 226 2.45 25.87 -4.24
N LEU A 227 3.33 26.86 -4.36
CA LEU A 227 3.78 27.69 -3.26
C LEU A 227 2.94 28.98 -3.23
N PRO A 228 2.47 29.45 -2.06
CA PRO A 228 1.79 30.72 -1.95
C PRO A 228 2.65 31.87 -2.54
N ASN A 229 2.02 32.85 -3.18
CA ASN A 229 2.75 33.94 -3.84
C ASN A 229 3.16 35.07 -2.87
N GLU A 230 2.79 34.99 -1.60
CA GLU A 230 3.00 36.03 -0.61
C GLU A 230 4.01 35.58 0.46
N GLY A 231 4.76 36.58 0.96
CA GLY A 231 5.71 36.41 2.06
C GLY A 231 7.12 36.01 1.65
N THR A 232 8.05 36.15 2.57
CA THR A 232 9.46 35.76 2.46
C THR A 232 9.67 34.27 2.77
N THR A 233 8.70 33.67 3.41
CA THR A 233 8.62 32.21 3.64
C THR A 233 7.35 31.70 3.01
N ARG A 234 7.48 30.70 2.14
CA ARG A 234 6.38 30.05 1.43
C ARG A 234 6.42 28.56 1.74
N SER A 235 5.30 28.00 2.16
CA SER A 235 5.26 26.57 2.52
C SER A 235 4.18 25.84 1.75
N THR A 236 4.44 24.58 1.45
CA THR A 236 3.51 23.68 0.81
C THR A 236 3.73 22.24 1.29
N ARG A 237 2.77 21.40 1.03
CA ARG A 237 2.84 19.96 1.35
C ARG A 237 2.48 19.14 0.13
N LEU A 238 3.18 18.04 -0.07
CA LEU A 238 2.84 17.06 -1.09
C LEU A 238 3.17 15.66 -0.61
N SER A 239 2.48 14.69 -1.19
CA SER A 239 2.77 13.27 -0.97
C SER A 239 3.29 12.63 -2.26
N THR A 240 4.16 11.64 -2.10
CA THR A 240 4.62 10.76 -3.18
C THR A 240 4.32 9.32 -2.83
N LEU A 241 4.34 8.44 -3.81
CA LEU A 241 4.47 7.02 -3.53
C LEU A 241 5.91 6.67 -3.13
N ARG A 242 6.14 5.41 -2.80
CA ARG A 242 7.40 4.90 -2.22
C ARG A 242 8.63 5.28 -3.05
N LEU A 243 9.66 5.83 -2.39
CA LEU A 243 10.88 6.31 -3.02
C LEU A 243 12.08 5.36 -2.87
N ASP A 244 12.05 4.42 -1.94
CA ASP A 244 13.18 3.55 -1.59
C ASP A 244 13.36 2.36 -2.54
N ASP A 245 12.44 2.11 -3.49
CA ASP A 245 12.64 1.10 -4.53
C ASP A 245 13.89 1.46 -5.39
N PRO A 246 14.80 0.51 -5.63
CA PRO A 246 16.01 0.77 -6.42
C PRO A 246 15.74 1.28 -7.84
N LYS A 247 14.56 1.00 -8.37
CA LYS A 247 14.16 1.40 -9.74
C LYS A 247 13.63 2.83 -9.80
N THR A 248 13.28 3.46 -8.68
CA THR A 248 12.81 4.85 -8.64
C THR A 248 13.96 5.85 -8.77
N LYS A 249 13.69 7.01 -9.38
CA LYS A 249 14.68 8.07 -9.64
C LYS A 249 14.09 9.45 -9.34
N PRO A 250 13.66 9.71 -8.10
CA PRO A 250 12.96 10.93 -7.77
C PRO A 250 13.86 12.16 -7.94
N GLN A 251 13.35 13.18 -8.64
CA GLN A 251 14.00 14.46 -8.86
C GLN A 251 13.18 15.57 -8.19
N LEU A 252 13.77 16.26 -7.22
CA LEU A 252 13.17 17.44 -6.59
C LEU A 252 13.51 18.68 -7.40
N SER A 253 12.50 19.45 -7.80
CA SER A 253 12.66 20.70 -8.54
C SER A 253 11.87 21.84 -7.92
N LEU A 254 12.42 23.04 -8.01
CA LEU A 254 11.69 24.31 -7.84
C LEU A 254 11.42 24.88 -9.22
N VAL A 255 10.16 25.17 -9.53
CA VAL A 255 9.72 25.50 -10.87
C VAL A 255 8.96 26.83 -10.88
N ARG A 256 9.19 27.66 -11.90
CA ARG A 256 8.39 28.84 -12.19
C ARG A 256 7.06 28.41 -12.84
N SER A 257 5.95 28.72 -12.19
CA SER A 257 4.64 28.29 -12.66
C SER A 257 4.20 29.01 -13.95
N ASP A 258 4.73 30.20 -14.21
CA ASP A 258 4.38 31.02 -15.40
C ASP A 258 5.07 30.53 -16.67
N THR A 259 6.28 29.97 -16.56
CA THR A 259 7.09 29.56 -17.73
C THR A 259 7.40 28.08 -17.77
N GLY A 260 7.19 27.35 -16.68
CA GLY A 260 7.63 25.98 -16.52
C GLY A 260 9.15 25.80 -16.36
N ALA A 261 9.90 26.92 -16.23
CA ALA A 261 11.36 26.86 -16.11
C ALA A 261 11.76 26.29 -14.72
N LYS A 262 12.58 25.25 -14.72
CA LYS A 262 13.17 24.70 -13.50
C LYS A 262 14.31 25.60 -13.00
N ILE A 263 14.17 26.13 -11.81
CA ILE A 263 15.20 26.95 -11.14
C ILE A 263 16.36 26.05 -10.73
N PHE A 264 16.03 24.90 -10.12
CA PHE A 264 16.98 23.82 -9.86
C PHE A 264 16.31 22.45 -9.97
N THR A 265 17.12 21.41 -10.08
CA THR A 265 16.71 20.02 -10.03
C THR A 265 17.78 19.20 -9.31
N TYR A 266 17.37 18.42 -8.31
CA TYR A 266 18.27 17.55 -7.54
C TYR A 266 17.73 16.14 -7.40
N ASP A 267 18.65 15.17 -7.40
CA ASP A 267 18.36 13.78 -7.08
C ASP A 267 17.94 13.67 -5.60
N LEU A 268 16.66 13.48 -5.36
CA LEU A 268 16.08 13.45 -4.02
C LEU A 268 16.63 12.30 -3.18
N LYS A 269 16.88 11.12 -3.77
CA LYS A 269 17.50 10.00 -3.04
C LYS A 269 18.88 10.34 -2.53
N LYS A 270 19.69 11.04 -3.35
CA LYS A 270 21.02 11.48 -2.93
C LYS A 270 20.95 12.54 -1.84
N LEU A 271 19.93 13.40 -1.88
CA LEU A 271 19.73 14.37 -0.79
C LEU A 271 19.36 13.65 0.51
N LEU A 272 18.37 12.75 0.46
CA LEU A 272 17.93 11.97 1.64
C LEU A 272 19.09 11.14 2.23
N ALA A 273 19.89 10.50 1.37
CA ALA A 273 21.02 9.67 1.80
C ALA A 273 22.15 10.45 2.52
N LYS A 274 22.19 11.78 2.36
CA LYS A 274 23.16 12.65 3.10
C LYS A 274 22.70 12.96 4.53
N LYS A 275 21.45 12.69 4.87
CA LYS A 275 20.96 12.86 6.23
C LYS A 275 21.60 11.79 7.12
N HIS A 276 22.20 12.21 8.24
CA HIS A 276 23.02 11.35 9.11
C HIS A 276 22.30 10.09 9.63
N ASP A 277 21.00 10.19 9.89
CA ASP A 277 20.16 9.13 10.46
C ASP A 277 19.10 8.62 9.47
N TYR A 278 19.35 8.75 8.16
CA TYR A 278 18.41 8.33 7.14
C TYR A 278 18.15 6.82 7.17
N ARG A 279 16.89 6.46 7.41
CA ARG A 279 16.38 5.08 7.41
C ARG A 279 15.09 5.02 6.63
N PRO A 280 15.13 4.68 5.34
CA PRO A 280 13.95 4.69 4.48
C PRO A 280 12.85 3.72 4.96
N GLU A 281 13.21 2.66 5.69
CA GLU A 281 12.28 1.70 6.27
C GLU A 281 11.52 2.23 7.50
N CYS A 282 11.96 3.37 8.06
CA CYS A 282 11.40 3.94 9.28
C CYS A 282 10.85 5.36 9.11
N GLN A 283 11.29 6.06 8.05
CA GLN A 283 10.98 7.47 7.88
C GLN A 283 10.17 7.67 6.60
N PHE A 284 9.00 8.26 6.75
CA PHE A 284 8.05 8.49 5.66
C PHE A 284 7.55 9.94 5.62
N GLU A 285 7.96 10.76 6.58
CA GLU A 285 7.60 12.16 6.68
C GLU A 285 8.88 12.99 6.76
N TYR A 286 9.00 13.98 5.88
CA TYR A 286 10.20 14.79 5.71
C TYR A 286 9.86 16.27 5.76
N LYS A 287 10.62 17.03 6.55
CA LYS A 287 10.62 18.50 6.52
C LYS A 287 11.77 18.97 5.65
N VAL A 288 11.44 19.58 4.52
CA VAL A 288 12.43 20.07 3.55
C VAL A 288 12.42 21.60 3.59
N GLU A 289 13.51 22.21 4.00
CA GLU A 289 13.70 23.64 3.94
C GLU A 289 14.67 23.99 2.79
N ILE A 290 14.19 24.83 1.88
CA ILE A 290 14.96 25.35 0.74
C ILE A 290 15.23 26.81 1.00
N ARG A 291 16.50 27.20 1.12
CA ARG A 291 16.94 28.58 1.33
C ARG A 291 17.54 29.13 0.04
N LEU A 292 17.04 30.28 -0.40
CA LEU A 292 17.58 31.02 -1.54
C LEU A 292 18.31 32.26 -1.06
N LYS A 293 19.62 32.17 -0.91
CA LYS A 293 20.46 33.29 -0.41
C LYS A 293 20.97 34.12 -1.57
N SER A 294 20.72 35.45 -1.54
CA SER A 294 21.42 36.36 -2.46
C SER A 294 22.90 36.37 -2.17
N LEU A 295 23.70 36.17 -3.22
CA LEU A 295 25.15 36.33 -3.11
C LEU A 295 25.56 37.80 -3.22
N PRO A 296 26.78 38.17 -2.78
CA PRO A 296 27.22 39.59 -2.73
C PRO A 296 27.15 40.32 -4.08
N ASP A 297 27.24 39.63 -5.19
CA ASP A 297 27.14 40.21 -6.54
C ASP A 297 25.70 40.51 -6.98
N ASN A 298 24.68 40.04 -6.25
CA ASN A 298 23.25 40.10 -6.57
C ASN A 298 22.85 39.53 -7.95
N THR A 299 23.74 38.83 -8.61
CA THR A 299 23.50 38.17 -9.90
C THR A 299 23.33 36.67 -9.74
N HIS A 300 23.80 36.11 -8.63
CA HIS A 300 23.73 34.70 -8.30
C HIS A 300 22.99 34.47 -6.99
N TYR A 301 22.39 33.31 -6.86
CA TYR A 301 21.77 32.83 -5.63
C TYR A 301 22.40 31.54 -5.18
N GLY A 302 22.70 31.45 -3.89
CA GLY A 302 23.05 30.17 -3.26
C GLY A 302 21.78 29.42 -2.93
N VAL A 303 21.74 28.12 -3.26
CA VAL A 303 20.68 27.22 -2.83
C VAL A 303 21.23 26.35 -1.70
N GLU A 304 20.59 26.41 -0.54
CA GLU A 304 20.85 25.51 0.56
C GLU A 304 19.58 24.67 0.80
N ILE A 305 19.73 23.36 0.94
CA ILE A 305 18.63 22.45 1.23
C ILE A 305 18.91 21.74 2.55
N LEU A 306 17.94 21.84 3.46
CA LEU A 306 17.96 21.12 4.72
C LEU A 306 16.82 20.09 4.71
N ILE A 307 17.10 18.91 5.24
CA ILE A 307 16.09 17.87 5.49
C ILE A 307 16.10 17.56 6.98
N ASP A 308 14.96 17.75 7.64
CA ASP A 308 14.79 17.63 9.11
C ASP A 308 15.85 18.39 9.91
N GLY A 309 16.24 19.58 9.40
CA GLY A 309 17.25 20.44 10.00
C GLY A 309 18.70 20.12 9.63
N TRP A 310 18.97 19.05 8.87
CA TRP A 310 20.31 18.72 8.39
C TRP A 310 20.59 19.35 7.04
N THR A 311 21.64 20.14 6.90
CA THR A 311 22.09 20.66 5.59
C THR A 311 22.59 19.51 4.73
N VAL A 312 21.86 19.20 3.66
CA VAL A 312 22.18 18.10 2.73
C VAL A 312 22.74 18.60 1.40
N HIS A 313 22.57 19.89 1.12
CA HIS A 313 23.06 20.51 -0.10
C HIS A 313 23.29 22.02 0.07
N SER A 314 24.36 22.52 -0.55
CA SER A 314 24.61 23.94 -0.71
C SER A 314 25.39 24.17 -2.00
N TYR A 315 24.89 25.04 -2.90
CA TYR A 315 25.58 25.39 -4.13
C TYR A 315 25.05 26.70 -4.75
N GLU A 316 25.81 27.27 -5.69
CA GLU A 316 25.46 28.52 -6.39
C GLU A 316 24.69 28.25 -7.68
N ILE A 317 23.67 29.08 -7.94
CA ILE A 317 22.95 29.10 -9.20
C ILE A 317 22.94 30.51 -9.80
N VAL A 318 22.90 30.58 -11.12
CA VAL A 318 22.68 31.82 -11.87
C VAL A 318 21.20 31.91 -12.24
N LEU A 319 20.57 32.99 -11.87
CA LEU A 319 19.16 33.28 -12.21
C LEU A 319 19.08 34.30 -13.34
#